data_0b2233aee39e34e698b398362c678c1f
#
_entry.id   0b2233aee39e34e698b398362c678c1f
#
_cell.length_a   1.000
_cell.length_b   1.000
_cell.length_c   1.000
_cell.angle_alpha   90.00
_cell.angle_beta   90.00
_cell.angle_gamma   90.00
#
_symmetry.space_group_name_H-M   'P 1'
#
loop_
_entity.id
_entity.type
_entity.pdbx_description
1 polymer ?
#
loop_
_entity_poly.entity_id
_entity_poly.type
_entity_poly.pdbx_seq_one_letter_code
_entity_poly.pdbx_strand_id
1 'polypeptide(L)'
;MKYKHTNRPGFLLGFIDFFTAGLFFQFYMPRGLEDELESVLGHKVMPYWKAYLLGIPTLFIYPLIWMGRIADELKNIAVSLGLSGPYTSFRHMFDWNVFGLILMGPAVATERFFRTLNQIEKKLNRQEYEKKFLHTRKLRYHENHLQERIRQKKNTGAV
;
A
#
# COMPACT_ATOMS: atom_id res chain seq x y z
N MET A 1 -3.93 7.08 11.22
CA MET A 1 -3.88 6.20 10.05
C MET A 1 -2.50 6.33 9.44
N LYS A 2 -1.85 5.21 9.18
CA LYS A 2 -0.48 5.15 8.62
C LYS A 2 -0.49 5.50 7.12
N TYR A 3 -1.49 5.01 6.40
CA TYR A 3 -1.65 5.25 4.96
C TYR A 3 -2.81 6.20 4.70
N LYS A 4 -2.54 7.29 3.98
CA LYS A 4 -3.53 8.36 3.73
C LYS A 4 -4.35 8.11 2.47
N HIS A 5 -3.75 7.55 1.43
CA HIS A 5 -4.34 7.45 0.10
C HIS A 5 -4.75 6.01 -0.24
N THR A 6 -5.74 5.48 0.46
CA THR A 6 -6.22 4.09 0.30
C THR A 6 -7.30 3.91 -0.77
N ASN A 7 -7.50 4.88 -1.63
CA ASN A 7 -8.55 4.82 -2.67
C ASN A 7 -8.09 5.51 -3.97
N ARG A 8 -6.93 5.07 -4.49
CA ARG A 8 -6.38 5.61 -5.75
C ARG A 8 -7.16 5.06 -6.93
N PRO A 9 -7.61 5.92 -7.88
CA PRO A 9 -8.27 5.49 -9.10
C PRO A 9 -7.24 4.97 -10.12
N GLY A 10 -6.82 3.73 -9.98
CA GLY A 10 -5.70 3.15 -10.71
C GLY A 10 -5.86 3.20 -12.22
N PHE A 11 -7.08 2.96 -12.74
CA PHE A 11 -7.35 3.05 -14.17
C PHE A 11 -7.10 4.47 -14.72
N LEU A 12 -7.61 5.50 -14.03
CA LEU A 12 -7.43 6.89 -14.45
C LEU A 12 -5.95 7.30 -14.40
N LEU A 13 -5.23 6.90 -13.34
CA LEU A 13 -3.82 7.19 -13.21
C LEU A 13 -3.00 6.53 -14.32
N GLY A 14 -3.28 5.26 -14.62
CA GLY A 14 -2.62 4.54 -15.71
C GLY A 14 -3.00 5.06 -17.09
N PHE A 15 -4.24 5.52 -17.26
CA PHE A 15 -4.69 6.16 -18.49
C PHE A 15 -3.92 7.47 -18.75
N ILE A 16 -3.82 8.34 -17.76
CA ILE A 16 -3.05 9.58 -17.87
C ILE A 16 -1.57 9.27 -18.14
N ASP A 17 -0.99 8.32 -17.42
CA ASP A 17 0.41 7.94 -17.60
C ASP A 17 0.70 7.38 -18.98
N PHE A 18 -0.21 6.58 -19.53
CA PHE A 18 -0.10 6.05 -20.88
C PHE A 18 -0.03 7.16 -21.94
N PHE A 19 -0.94 8.15 -21.88
CA PHE A 19 -0.95 9.27 -22.81
C PHE A 19 0.21 10.26 -22.61
N THR A 20 0.82 10.26 -21.46
CA THR A 20 2.01 11.07 -21.17
C THR A 20 3.32 10.29 -21.34
N ALA A 21 3.27 9.09 -21.93
CA ALA A 21 4.43 8.21 -22.11
C ALA A 21 5.25 7.98 -20.83
N GLY A 22 4.59 7.78 -19.69
CA GLY A 22 5.22 7.54 -18.39
C GLY A 22 5.68 8.81 -17.64
N LEU A 23 5.52 10.00 -18.23
CA LEU A 23 5.91 11.25 -17.58
C LEU A 23 5.06 11.58 -16.36
N PHE A 24 3.77 11.20 -16.38
CA PHE A 24 2.89 11.48 -15.25
C PHE A 24 3.39 10.84 -13.95
N PHE A 25 3.84 9.59 -13.99
CA PHE A 25 4.36 8.91 -12.79
C PHE A 25 5.67 9.49 -12.28
N GLN A 26 6.45 10.21 -13.11
CA GLN A 26 7.64 10.95 -12.64
C GLN A 26 7.29 11.99 -11.58
N PHE A 27 6.10 12.60 -11.70
CA PHE A 27 5.62 13.61 -10.75
C PHE A 27 4.74 13.02 -9.67
N TYR A 28 4.04 11.92 -9.96
CA TYR A 28 3.08 11.31 -9.03
C TYR A 28 3.79 10.44 -7.98
N MET A 29 4.77 9.62 -8.39
CA MET A 29 5.46 8.68 -7.50
C MET A 29 6.20 9.36 -6.34
N PRO A 30 7.03 10.41 -6.56
CA PRO A 30 7.78 11.06 -5.48
C PRO A 30 6.91 11.82 -4.47
N ARG A 31 5.62 12.05 -4.76
CA ARG A 31 4.69 12.77 -3.88
C ARG A 31 4.13 11.91 -2.74
N GLY A 32 4.85 10.89 -2.33
CA GLY A 32 4.53 10.05 -1.18
C GLY A 32 4.14 8.62 -1.52
N LEU A 33 3.91 8.27 -2.80
CA LEU A 33 3.61 6.90 -3.19
C LEU A 33 4.84 5.98 -3.00
N GLU A 34 6.06 6.47 -3.30
CA GLU A 34 7.30 5.71 -3.06
C GLU A 34 7.45 5.39 -1.57
N ASP A 35 7.26 6.38 -0.68
CA ASP A 35 7.32 6.19 0.78
C ASP A 35 6.26 5.21 1.28
N GLU A 36 5.04 5.27 0.71
CA GLU A 36 3.97 4.34 1.06
C GLU A 36 4.29 2.92 0.59
N LEU A 37 4.83 2.76 -0.64
CA LEU A 37 5.31 1.47 -1.15
C LEU A 37 6.42 0.91 -0.27
N GLU A 38 7.45 1.69 0.05
CA GLU A 38 8.54 1.26 0.95
C GLU A 38 8.00 0.83 2.32
N SER A 39 7.01 1.56 2.85
CA SER A 39 6.38 1.20 4.12
C SER A 39 5.58 -0.10 4.05
N VAL A 40 4.94 -0.40 2.91
CA VAL A 40 4.19 -1.65 2.69
C VAL A 40 5.14 -2.82 2.45
N LEU A 41 6.17 -2.63 1.64
CA LEU A 41 7.14 -3.67 1.27
C LEU A 41 8.14 -3.97 2.39
N GLY A 42 8.36 -3.02 3.31
CA GLY A 42 9.32 -3.16 4.42
C GLY A 42 10.78 -2.94 4.03
N HIS A 43 11.05 -2.52 2.80
CA HIS A 43 12.40 -2.20 2.32
C HIS A 43 12.37 -1.01 1.34
N LYS A 44 13.54 -0.42 1.09
CA LYS A 44 13.69 0.68 0.14
C LYS A 44 13.46 0.22 -1.29
N VAL A 45 12.69 0.99 -2.02
CA VAL A 45 12.40 0.78 -3.44
C VAL A 45 13.26 1.74 -4.26
N MET A 46 13.76 1.27 -5.41
CA MET A 46 14.44 2.17 -6.32
C MET A 46 13.46 3.24 -6.81
N PRO A 47 13.80 4.54 -6.74
CA PRO A 47 12.90 5.61 -7.18
C PRO A 47 12.49 5.45 -8.65
N TYR A 48 11.23 5.74 -8.94
CA TYR A 48 10.66 5.55 -10.28
C TYR A 48 11.43 6.31 -11.38
N TRP A 49 11.92 7.51 -11.08
CA TRP A 49 12.69 8.30 -12.04
C TRP A 49 13.95 7.56 -12.54
N LYS A 50 14.63 6.79 -11.67
CA LYS A 50 15.77 5.96 -12.07
C LYS A 50 15.34 4.82 -12.99
N ALA A 51 14.23 4.16 -12.66
CA ALA A 51 13.67 3.12 -13.50
C ALA A 51 13.27 3.66 -14.87
N TYR A 52 12.72 4.87 -14.92
CA TYR A 52 12.34 5.55 -16.15
C TYR A 52 13.57 5.90 -17.00
N LEU A 53 14.61 6.49 -16.42
CA LEU A 53 15.86 6.79 -17.14
C LEU A 53 16.51 5.54 -17.72
N LEU A 54 16.50 4.42 -16.97
CA LEU A 54 16.96 3.12 -17.48
C LEU A 54 16.01 2.54 -18.54
N GLY A 55 14.79 3.04 -18.61
CA GLY A 55 13.83 2.72 -19.65
C GLY A 55 14.24 3.22 -21.04
N ILE A 56 14.89 4.39 -21.13
CA ILE A 56 15.27 5.01 -22.42
C ILE A 56 16.14 4.06 -23.25
N PRO A 57 17.28 3.56 -22.78
CA PRO A 57 18.11 2.63 -23.55
C PRO A 57 17.48 1.24 -23.71
N THR A 58 16.50 0.87 -22.88
CA THR A 58 15.85 -0.44 -22.91
C THR A 58 14.45 -0.41 -23.57
N LEU A 59 14.15 0.61 -24.35
CA LEU A 59 12.83 0.79 -24.98
C LEU A 59 11.66 0.64 -24.00
N PHE A 60 11.81 1.19 -22.80
CA PHE A 60 10.87 1.15 -21.69
C PHE A 60 10.58 -0.26 -21.11
N ILE A 61 11.38 -1.26 -21.45
CA ILE A 61 11.28 -2.59 -20.83
C ILE A 61 11.64 -2.54 -19.34
N TYR A 62 12.65 -1.75 -18.95
CA TYR A 62 13.11 -1.69 -17.57
C TYR A 62 12.05 -1.20 -16.57
N PRO A 63 11.31 -0.12 -16.80
CA PRO A 63 10.18 0.28 -15.95
C PRO A 63 9.11 -0.82 -15.79
N LEU A 64 8.83 -1.58 -16.83
CA LEU A 64 7.89 -2.71 -16.77
C LEU A 64 8.41 -3.82 -15.85
N ILE A 65 9.69 -4.15 -15.93
CA ILE A 65 10.33 -5.13 -15.04
C ILE A 65 10.29 -4.62 -13.59
N TRP A 66 10.60 -3.34 -13.38
CA TRP A 66 10.58 -2.72 -12.06
C TRP A 66 9.17 -2.77 -11.45
N MET A 67 8.15 -2.30 -12.15
CA MET A 67 6.76 -2.35 -11.69
C MET A 67 6.27 -3.80 -11.49
N GLY A 68 6.67 -4.71 -12.37
CA GLY A 68 6.31 -6.12 -12.30
C GLY A 68 6.86 -6.79 -11.03
N ARG A 69 8.10 -6.50 -10.64
CA ARG A 69 8.69 -7.02 -9.39
C ARG A 69 7.94 -6.51 -8.17
N ILE A 70 7.65 -5.22 -8.10
CA ILE A 70 6.83 -4.64 -7.01
C ILE A 70 5.44 -5.29 -6.99
N ALA A 71 4.85 -5.54 -8.16
CA ALA A 71 3.54 -6.20 -8.26
C ALA A 71 3.55 -7.61 -7.67
N ASP A 72 4.61 -8.41 -7.89
CA ASP A 72 4.74 -9.73 -7.28
C ASP A 72 4.93 -9.65 -5.75
N GLU A 73 5.70 -8.70 -5.27
CA GLU A 73 5.85 -8.47 -3.82
C GLU A 73 4.52 -8.07 -3.18
N LEU A 74 3.77 -7.13 -3.78
CA LEU A 74 2.43 -6.75 -3.33
C LEU A 74 1.47 -7.94 -3.32
N LYS A 75 1.53 -8.81 -4.33
CA LYS A 75 0.74 -10.05 -4.36
C LYS A 75 1.06 -10.94 -3.16
N ASN A 76 2.35 -11.16 -2.87
CA ASN A 76 2.78 -12.00 -1.76
C ASN A 76 2.30 -11.43 -0.40
N ILE A 77 2.39 -10.10 -0.23
CA ILE A 77 1.86 -9.41 0.96
C ILE A 77 0.34 -9.54 1.04
N ALA A 78 -0.38 -9.35 -0.06
CA ALA A 78 -1.84 -9.49 -0.07
C ALA A 78 -2.28 -10.90 0.34
N VAL A 79 -1.60 -11.93 -0.17
CA VAL A 79 -1.84 -13.33 0.20
C VAL A 79 -1.54 -13.58 1.69
N SER A 80 -0.41 -13.07 2.21
CA SER A 80 -0.06 -13.22 3.63
C SER A 80 -1.03 -12.52 4.58
N LEU A 81 -1.67 -11.44 4.13
CA LEU A 81 -2.71 -10.73 4.87
C LEU A 81 -4.10 -11.39 4.75
N GLY A 82 -4.23 -12.49 4.03
CA GLY A 82 -5.49 -13.19 3.81
C GLY A 82 -6.52 -12.37 3.03
N LEU A 83 -6.06 -11.48 2.14
CA LEU A 83 -6.95 -10.75 1.24
C LEU A 83 -7.47 -11.70 0.16
N SER A 84 -8.67 -11.43 -0.36
CA SER A 84 -9.26 -12.18 -1.48
C SER A 84 -9.34 -11.29 -2.71
N GLY A 85 -9.04 -11.83 -3.88
CA GLY A 85 -9.26 -11.13 -5.14
C GLY A 85 -8.23 -11.41 -6.22
N PRO A 86 -8.44 -10.87 -7.42
CA PRO A 86 -7.43 -10.89 -8.46
C PRO A 86 -6.34 -9.86 -8.10
N TYR A 87 -5.19 -10.35 -7.65
CA TYR A 87 -4.04 -9.51 -7.33
C TYR A 87 -3.28 -9.09 -8.58
N THR A 88 -2.53 -7.98 -8.46
CA THR A 88 -1.47 -7.67 -9.42
C THR A 88 -0.37 -8.74 -9.38
N SER A 89 0.38 -8.90 -10.47
CA SER A 89 1.55 -9.76 -10.54
C SER A 89 2.46 -9.30 -11.68
N PHE A 90 3.71 -9.77 -11.70
CA PHE A 90 4.63 -9.53 -12.82
C PHE A 90 4.00 -9.90 -14.15
N ARG A 91 3.47 -11.12 -14.25
CA ARG A 91 2.84 -11.61 -15.48
C ARG A 91 1.68 -10.73 -15.92
N HIS A 92 0.81 -10.35 -14.98
CA HIS A 92 -0.32 -9.46 -15.28
C HIS A 92 0.16 -8.09 -15.78
N MET A 93 1.16 -7.50 -15.11
CA MET A 93 1.74 -6.22 -15.53
C MET A 93 2.35 -6.34 -16.92
N PHE A 94 3.10 -7.41 -17.18
CA PHE A 94 3.75 -7.65 -18.48
C PHE A 94 2.73 -7.89 -19.60
N ASP A 95 1.80 -8.81 -19.40
CA ASP A 95 0.81 -9.19 -20.42
C ASP A 95 -0.02 -7.97 -20.87
N TRP A 96 -0.49 -7.15 -19.93
CA TRP A 96 -1.29 -5.98 -20.26
C TRP A 96 -0.48 -4.83 -20.84
N ASN A 97 0.74 -4.60 -20.41
CA ASN A 97 1.58 -3.53 -20.97
C ASN A 97 2.13 -3.88 -22.35
N VAL A 98 2.36 -5.14 -22.64
CA VAL A 98 2.94 -5.56 -23.93
C VAL A 98 1.84 -5.97 -24.92
N PHE A 99 1.00 -6.95 -24.55
CA PHE A 99 -0.02 -7.49 -25.47
C PHE A 99 -1.32 -6.67 -25.44
N GLY A 100 -1.62 -6.02 -24.32
CA GLY A 100 -2.82 -5.19 -24.16
C GLY A 100 -2.66 -3.73 -24.63
N LEU A 101 -1.52 -3.34 -25.17
CA LEU A 101 -1.19 -1.94 -25.49
C LEU A 101 -2.29 -1.25 -26.32
N ILE A 102 -2.82 -1.94 -27.33
CA ILE A 102 -3.87 -1.41 -28.23
C ILE A 102 -5.21 -1.24 -27.48
N LEU A 103 -5.44 -2.04 -26.43
CA LEU A 103 -6.68 -2.04 -25.64
C LEU A 103 -6.54 -1.26 -24.31
N MET A 104 -5.71 -0.22 -24.27
CA MET A 104 -5.38 0.54 -23.06
C MET A 104 -4.83 -0.36 -21.92
N GLY A 105 -4.08 -1.39 -22.29
CA GLY A 105 -3.50 -2.37 -21.35
C GLY A 105 -2.74 -1.77 -20.19
N PRO A 106 -1.90 -0.74 -20.38
CA PRO A 106 -1.22 -0.07 -19.27
C PRO A 106 -2.18 0.48 -18.21
N ALA A 107 -3.34 1.03 -18.60
CA ALA A 107 -4.34 1.51 -17.66
C ALA A 107 -4.98 0.35 -16.86
N VAL A 108 -5.25 -0.78 -17.52
CA VAL A 108 -5.79 -2.01 -16.87
C VAL A 108 -4.77 -2.62 -15.92
N ALA A 109 -3.50 -2.67 -16.32
CA ALA A 109 -2.40 -3.16 -15.47
C ALA A 109 -2.28 -2.30 -14.19
N THR A 110 -2.28 -0.99 -14.37
CA THR A 110 -2.16 0.00 -13.29
C THR A 110 -3.38 -0.02 -12.36
N GLU A 111 -4.59 -0.21 -12.90
CA GLU A 111 -5.80 -0.38 -12.08
C GLU A 111 -5.64 -1.54 -11.09
N ARG A 112 -5.20 -2.70 -11.55
CA ARG A 112 -5.02 -3.86 -10.67
C ARG A 112 -3.89 -3.67 -9.68
N PHE A 113 -2.82 -2.98 -10.08
CA PHE A 113 -1.73 -2.62 -9.19
C PHE A 113 -2.21 -1.75 -8.01
N PHE A 114 -2.87 -0.63 -8.30
CA PHE A 114 -3.38 0.26 -7.26
C PHE A 114 -4.52 -0.35 -6.45
N ARG A 115 -5.37 -1.17 -7.06
CA ARG A 115 -6.41 -1.89 -6.33
C ARG A 115 -5.80 -2.82 -5.27
N THR A 116 -4.75 -3.57 -5.64
CA THR A 116 -4.04 -4.45 -4.69
C THR A 116 -3.39 -3.63 -3.57
N LEU A 117 -2.68 -2.55 -3.90
CA LEU A 117 -2.06 -1.65 -2.93
C LEU A 117 -3.09 -1.03 -1.99
N ASN A 118 -4.18 -0.47 -2.52
CA ASN A 118 -5.27 0.11 -1.72
C ASN A 118 -5.89 -0.90 -0.74
N GLN A 119 -6.05 -2.16 -1.15
CA GLN A 119 -6.58 -3.21 -0.26
C GLN A 119 -5.60 -3.54 0.88
N ILE A 120 -4.31 -3.66 0.58
CA ILE A 120 -3.26 -3.88 1.59
C ILE A 120 -3.27 -2.74 2.60
N GLU A 121 -3.22 -1.49 2.15
CA GLU A 121 -3.20 -0.32 3.01
C GLU A 121 -4.44 -0.21 3.89
N LYS A 122 -5.64 -0.49 3.35
CA LYS A 122 -6.88 -0.55 4.15
C LYS A 122 -6.79 -1.61 5.24
N LYS A 123 -6.27 -2.79 4.93
CA LYS A 123 -6.12 -3.88 5.91
C LYS A 123 -5.11 -3.50 6.99
N LEU A 124 -3.97 -2.93 6.62
CA LEU A 124 -2.93 -2.50 7.58
C LEU A 124 -3.42 -1.36 8.47
N ASN A 125 -4.14 -0.37 7.92
CA ASN A 125 -4.76 0.70 8.70
C ASN A 125 -5.77 0.15 9.73
N ARG A 126 -6.57 -0.84 9.32
CA ARG A 126 -7.53 -1.49 10.22
C ARG A 126 -6.83 -2.22 11.36
N GLN A 127 -5.79 -2.99 11.05
CA GLN A 127 -4.99 -3.70 12.07
C GLN A 127 -4.31 -2.73 13.06
N GLU A 128 -3.80 -1.61 12.58
CA GLU A 128 -3.23 -0.56 13.44
C GLU A 128 -4.29 0.04 14.36
N TYR A 129 -5.47 0.34 13.84
CA TYR A 129 -6.60 0.84 14.63
C TYR A 129 -7.01 -0.16 15.73
N GLU A 130 -7.16 -1.44 15.38
CA GLU A 130 -7.52 -2.51 16.33
C GLU A 130 -6.45 -2.65 17.43
N LYS A 131 -5.16 -2.61 17.09
CA LYS A 131 -4.07 -2.63 18.09
C LYS A 131 -4.14 -1.42 19.04
N LYS A 132 -4.34 -0.22 18.53
CA LYS A 132 -4.48 0.99 19.35
C LYS A 132 -5.71 0.92 20.26
N PHE A 133 -6.84 0.45 19.73
CA PHE A 133 -8.07 0.29 20.49
C PHE A 133 -7.90 -0.70 21.66
N LEU A 134 -7.31 -1.87 21.39
CA LEU A 134 -7.04 -2.88 22.42
C LEU A 134 -6.07 -2.36 23.49
N HIS A 135 -5.04 -1.62 23.10
CA HIS A 135 -4.11 -1.00 24.04
C HIS A 135 -4.82 0.01 24.95
N THR A 136 -5.61 0.90 24.39
CA THR A 136 -6.40 1.89 25.17
C THR A 136 -7.39 1.22 26.11
N ARG A 137 -8.04 0.12 25.68
CA ARG A 137 -8.96 -0.65 26.51
C ARG A 137 -8.25 -1.30 27.71
N LYS A 138 -7.05 -1.87 27.48
CA LYS A 138 -6.23 -2.43 28.57
C LYS A 138 -5.82 -1.36 29.58
N LEU A 139 -5.38 -0.19 29.14
CA LEU A 139 -5.02 0.94 30.02
C LEU A 139 -6.22 1.37 30.88
N ARG A 140 -7.38 1.55 30.27
CA ARG A 140 -8.61 1.94 31.00
C ARG A 140 -9.04 0.88 32.03
N TYR A 141 -8.89 -0.39 31.70
CA TYR A 141 -9.16 -1.48 32.64
C TYR A 141 -8.24 -1.42 33.87
N HIS A 142 -6.93 -1.23 33.66
CA HIS A 142 -5.97 -1.09 34.76
C HIS A 142 -6.25 0.16 35.62
N GLU A 143 -6.59 1.27 34.99
CA GLU A 143 -6.93 2.51 35.70
C GLU A 143 -8.16 2.34 36.59
N ASN A 144 -9.22 1.72 36.08
CA ASN A 144 -10.42 1.43 36.87
C ASN A 144 -10.11 0.52 38.07
N HIS A 145 -9.32 -0.53 37.88
CA HIS A 145 -8.90 -1.40 38.99
C HIS A 145 -8.06 -0.70 40.05
N LEU A 146 -7.18 0.21 39.63
CA LEU A 146 -6.42 1.02 40.57
C LEU A 146 -7.33 1.95 41.38
N GLN A 147 -8.28 2.60 40.74
CA GLN A 147 -9.26 3.46 41.41
C GLN A 147 -10.11 2.69 42.42
N GLU A 148 -10.56 1.47 42.08
CA GLU A 148 -11.28 0.61 43.00
C GLU A 148 -10.44 0.23 44.23
N ARG A 149 -9.17 -0.15 44.03
CA ARG A 149 -8.25 -0.46 45.15
C ARG A 149 -8.00 0.75 46.05
N ILE A 150 -7.90 1.95 45.49
CA ILE A 150 -7.73 3.20 46.28
C ILE A 150 -8.99 3.46 47.07
N ARG A 151 -10.19 3.31 46.50
CA ARG A 151 -11.47 3.45 47.20
C ARG A 151 -11.61 2.46 48.36
N GLN A 152 -11.27 1.19 48.13
CA GLN A 152 -11.30 0.15 49.15
C GLN A 152 -10.35 0.48 50.33
N LYS A 153 -9.12 0.93 50.05
CA LYS A 153 -8.17 1.35 51.09
C LYS A 153 -8.64 2.56 51.88
N LYS A 154 -9.31 3.54 51.26
CA LYS A 154 -9.88 4.68 51.95
C LYS A 154 -11.03 4.25 52.87
N ASN A 155 -11.84 3.30 52.45
CA ASN A 155 -12.98 2.81 53.26
C ASN A 155 -12.55 1.89 54.41
N THR A 156 -11.44 1.17 54.28
CA THR A 156 -10.89 0.30 55.34
C THR A 156 -9.96 1.02 56.31
N GLY A 157 -9.44 2.21 55.96
CA GLY A 157 -8.57 3.02 56.81
C GLY A 157 -9.31 4.11 57.61
N ALA A 158 -10.65 4.11 57.56
CA ALA A 158 -11.52 5.03 58.29
C ALA A 158 -12.15 4.37 59.55
N VAL A 159 -11.34 3.50 60.22
CA VAL A 159 -11.67 2.98 61.56
C VAL A 159 -10.55 3.39 62.52
#